data_a97f3037bdb42f2f752c57fc8fc0fb08
#
_entry.id   a97f3037bdb42f2f752c57fc8fc0fb08
#
_cell.length_a   1.000
_cell.length_b   1.000
_cell.length_c   1.000
_cell.angle_alpha   90.00
_cell.angle_beta   90.00
_cell.angle_gamma   90.00
#
_symmetry.space_group_name_H-M   'P 1'
#
loop_
_entity.id
_entity.type
_entity.pdbx_description
1 polymer ?
#
loop_
_entity_poly.entity_id
_entity_poly.type
_entity_poly.pdbx_seq_one_letter_code
_entity_poly.pdbx_strand_id
1 'polypeptide(L)'
;KGSADNWLRVMEEAQHLGMTTSATNVIGFGENNLHRVEHMERIRSLQDRSLKQGLTGFTSFIAWPVQLENNSFGKRNKGQNRIQLGAGAHEYLRHVAIARLFFDNILHIQASWPTMGMGIAQLALFAGADDAGSTMMEENVVSASGTSKTLAGEDELQRTILRAGFIPQKRNSDYNHLETEILDEGKLACPPPIQPV
;
A
#
# COMPACT_ATOMS: atom_id res chain seq x y z
N LYS A 1 -22.51 2.51 -4.85
CA LYS A 1 -21.14 2.91 -4.47
C LYS A 1 -21.13 4.41 -4.26
N GLY A 2 -20.44 4.89 -3.21
CA GLY A 2 -20.26 6.31 -2.95
C GLY A 2 -19.40 6.98 -4.04
N SER A 3 -19.59 8.28 -4.24
CA SER A 3 -18.72 9.09 -5.10
C SER A 3 -17.38 9.37 -4.42
N ALA A 4 -16.39 9.85 -5.20
CA ALA A 4 -15.12 10.32 -4.64
C ALA A 4 -15.33 11.46 -3.62
N ASP A 5 -16.30 12.35 -3.85
CA ASP A 5 -16.65 13.42 -2.91
C ASP A 5 -17.19 12.87 -1.59
N ASN A 6 -18.03 11.83 -1.64
CA ASN A 6 -18.51 11.17 -0.44
C ASN A 6 -17.38 10.53 0.36
N TRP A 7 -16.41 9.91 -0.33
CA TRP A 7 -15.25 9.33 0.34
C TRP A 7 -14.41 10.40 1.03
N LEU A 8 -14.07 11.48 0.34
CA LEU A 8 -13.31 12.60 0.91
C LEU A 8 -14.03 13.21 2.12
N ARG A 9 -15.35 13.44 2.01
CA ARG A 9 -16.15 13.95 3.12
C ARG A 9 -16.11 13.03 4.34
N VAL A 10 -16.23 11.70 4.15
CA VAL A 10 -16.14 10.73 5.25
C VAL A 10 -14.76 10.76 5.91
N MET A 11 -13.68 10.87 5.13
CA MET A 11 -12.32 10.99 5.69
C MET A 11 -12.16 12.30 6.49
N GLU A 12 -12.65 13.42 5.95
CA GLU A 12 -12.61 14.72 6.63
C GLU A 12 -13.38 14.68 7.97
N GLU A 13 -14.58 14.12 7.99
CA GLU A 13 -15.36 13.92 9.22
C GLU A 13 -14.64 13.01 10.22
N ALA A 14 -14.04 11.90 9.76
CA ALA A 14 -13.28 11.02 10.62
C ALA A 14 -12.09 11.75 11.28
N GLN A 15 -11.39 12.60 10.52
CA GLN A 15 -10.29 13.41 11.03
C GLN A 15 -10.77 14.44 12.06
N HIS A 16 -11.91 15.08 11.85
CA HIS A 16 -12.53 15.98 12.84
C HIS A 16 -12.90 15.27 14.14
N LEU A 17 -13.26 13.99 14.07
CA LEU A 17 -13.50 13.14 15.24
C LEU A 17 -12.22 12.63 15.92
N GLY A 18 -11.04 13.04 15.44
CA GLY A 18 -9.74 12.61 15.98
C GLY A 18 -9.33 11.20 15.59
N MET A 19 -9.93 10.61 14.55
CA MET A 19 -9.57 9.26 14.08
C MET A 19 -8.31 9.30 13.23
N THR A 20 -7.43 8.34 13.43
CA THR A 20 -6.29 8.08 12.55
C THR A 20 -6.80 7.56 11.20
N THR A 21 -6.40 8.21 10.11
CA THR A 21 -6.84 7.88 8.76
C THR A 21 -5.65 7.64 7.81
N SER A 22 -5.86 6.79 6.80
CA SER A 22 -4.92 6.61 5.69
C SER A 22 -5.60 6.91 4.35
N ALA A 23 -4.86 7.47 3.42
CA ALA A 23 -5.31 7.67 2.05
C ALA A 23 -5.05 6.44 1.20
N THR A 24 -5.99 6.08 0.35
CA THR A 24 -5.87 4.89 -0.49
C THR A 24 -6.21 5.18 -1.95
N ASN A 25 -5.57 4.43 -2.84
CA ASN A 25 -5.87 4.42 -4.26
C ASN A 25 -5.89 2.97 -4.78
N VAL A 26 -6.89 2.62 -5.57
CA VAL A 26 -6.90 1.35 -6.31
C VAL A 26 -6.70 1.63 -7.78
N ILE A 27 -5.65 1.07 -8.39
CA ILE A 27 -5.29 1.22 -9.80
C ILE A 27 -5.68 -0.01 -10.63
N GLY A 28 -5.98 0.18 -11.91
CA GLY A 28 -6.29 -0.89 -12.86
C GLY A 28 -7.77 -1.04 -13.21
N PHE A 29 -8.58 -0.01 -12.98
CA PHE A 29 -10.00 0.02 -13.37
C PHE A 29 -10.25 0.64 -14.76
N GLY A 30 -9.20 0.86 -15.55
CA GLY A 30 -9.27 1.54 -16.85
C GLY A 30 -9.05 3.06 -16.76
N GLU A 31 -8.58 3.52 -15.61
CA GLU A 31 -8.14 4.92 -15.44
C GLU A 31 -6.87 5.19 -16.25
N ASN A 32 -6.68 6.43 -16.66
CA ASN A 32 -5.45 6.94 -17.25
C ASN A 32 -4.58 7.68 -16.22
N ASN A 33 -3.42 8.15 -16.64
CA ASN A 33 -2.49 8.86 -15.76
C ASN A 33 -3.08 10.17 -15.19
N LEU A 34 -3.91 10.87 -15.97
CA LEU A 34 -4.58 12.08 -15.50
C LEU A 34 -5.51 11.80 -14.33
N HIS A 35 -6.34 10.77 -14.43
CA HIS A 35 -7.22 10.36 -13.32
C HIS A 35 -6.43 10.01 -12.04
N ARG A 36 -5.24 9.40 -12.18
CA ARG A 36 -4.36 9.11 -11.03
C ARG A 36 -3.83 10.38 -10.38
N VAL A 37 -3.41 11.34 -11.19
CA VAL A 37 -2.93 12.64 -10.68
C VAL A 37 -4.08 13.44 -10.05
N GLU A 38 -5.24 13.50 -10.67
CA GLU A 38 -6.44 14.16 -10.10
C GLU A 38 -6.84 13.53 -8.75
N HIS A 39 -6.75 12.20 -8.62
CA HIS A 39 -7.01 11.53 -7.35
C HIS A 39 -6.01 11.96 -6.27
N MET A 40 -4.71 11.94 -6.59
CA MET A 40 -3.66 12.38 -5.66
C MET A 40 -3.81 13.86 -5.28
N GLU A 41 -4.14 14.73 -6.25
CA GLU A 41 -4.37 16.16 -5.98
C GLU A 41 -5.53 16.38 -5.00
N ARG A 42 -6.60 15.64 -5.13
CA ARG A 42 -7.74 15.73 -4.22
C ARG A 42 -7.40 15.27 -2.79
N ILE A 43 -6.61 14.20 -2.67
CA ILE A 43 -6.08 13.74 -1.38
C ILE A 43 -5.16 14.81 -0.78
N ARG A 44 -4.21 15.32 -1.56
CA ARG A 44 -3.27 16.35 -1.13
C ARG A 44 -3.98 17.62 -0.65
N SER A 45 -4.99 18.06 -1.41
CA SER A 45 -5.80 19.23 -1.04
C SER A 45 -6.60 19.02 0.25
N LEU A 46 -7.12 17.81 0.51
CA LEU A 46 -7.76 17.50 1.78
C LEU A 46 -6.73 17.49 2.92
N GLN A 47 -5.57 16.88 2.71
CA GLN A 47 -4.48 16.87 3.69
C GLN A 47 -4.07 18.29 4.09
N ASP A 48 -3.88 19.19 3.12
CA ASP A 48 -3.54 20.60 3.39
C ASP A 48 -4.61 21.29 4.24
N ARG A 49 -5.89 21.05 3.96
CA ARG A 49 -6.99 21.62 4.75
C ARG A 49 -6.99 21.09 6.18
N SER A 50 -6.83 19.78 6.33
CA SER A 50 -6.81 19.14 7.65
C SER A 50 -5.64 19.63 8.51
N LEU A 51 -4.44 19.70 7.95
CA LEU A 51 -3.26 20.20 8.66
C LEU A 51 -3.40 21.69 9.04
N LYS A 52 -3.97 22.52 8.16
CA LYS A 52 -4.26 23.94 8.48
C LYS A 52 -5.25 24.11 9.65
N GLN A 53 -6.12 23.13 9.86
CA GLN A 53 -7.06 23.10 10.98
C GLN A 53 -6.47 22.46 12.25
N GLY A 54 -5.21 22.04 12.24
CA GLY A 54 -4.55 21.36 13.35
C GLY A 54 -4.98 19.92 13.54
N LEU A 55 -5.61 19.29 12.51
CA LEU A 55 -5.97 17.88 12.53
C LEU A 55 -4.77 17.02 12.11
N THR A 56 -4.77 15.75 12.49
CA THR A 56 -3.72 14.80 12.11
C THR A 56 -3.66 14.57 10.60
N GLY A 57 -4.82 14.60 9.92
CA GLY A 57 -4.91 14.29 8.50
C GLY A 57 -4.67 12.81 8.20
N PHE A 58 -4.19 12.54 7.00
CA PHE A 58 -3.76 11.20 6.60
C PHE A 58 -2.35 10.91 7.09
N THR A 59 -2.17 9.81 7.79
CA THR A 59 -0.85 9.36 8.25
C THR A 59 -0.04 8.71 7.13
N SER A 60 -0.71 8.09 6.17
CA SER A 60 -0.05 7.39 5.08
C SER A 60 -0.88 7.36 3.80
N PHE A 61 -0.20 7.10 2.68
CA PHE A 61 -0.80 6.77 1.39
C PHE A 61 -0.49 5.32 1.01
N ILE A 62 -1.51 4.59 0.54
CA ILE A 62 -1.40 3.18 0.17
C ILE A 62 -2.00 2.97 -1.22
N ALA A 63 -1.20 2.52 -2.18
CA ALA A 63 -1.69 2.13 -3.50
C ALA A 63 -1.94 0.62 -3.57
N TRP A 64 -3.09 0.24 -4.12
CA TRP A 64 -3.45 -1.15 -4.36
C TRP A 64 -3.73 -1.40 -5.84
N PRO A 65 -3.17 -2.44 -6.45
CA PRO A 65 -3.62 -2.89 -7.76
C PRO A 65 -4.92 -3.67 -7.66
N VAL A 66 -5.78 -3.52 -8.66
CA VAL A 66 -7.02 -4.30 -8.77
C VAL A 66 -6.74 -5.80 -8.73
N GLN A 67 -7.57 -6.55 -8.05
CA GLN A 67 -7.59 -8.02 -8.10
C GLN A 67 -8.71 -8.46 -9.05
N LEU A 68 -8.47 -9.50 -9.85
CA LEU A 68 -9.40 -9.91 -10.91
C LEU A 68 -10.16 -11.19 -10.57
N GLU A 69 -9.60 -12.00 -9.69
CA GLU A 69 -10.14 -13.32 -9.36
C GLU A 69 -11.41 -13.20 -8.51
N ASN A 70 -12.35 -14.08 -8.73
CA ASN A 70 -13.58 -14.27 -7.95
C ASN A 70 -14.48 -13.02 -7.77
N ASN A 71 -14.36 -12.02 -8.65
CA ASN A 71 -15.17 -10.81 -8.55
C ASN A 71 -15.83 -10.42 -9.88
N SER A 72 -16.81 -9.52 -9.82
CA SER A 72 -17.58 -9.10 -10.98
C SER A 72 -16.77 -8.27 -11.99
N PHE A 73 -15.75 -7.56 -11.54
CA PHE A 73 -14.89 -6.79 -12.43
C PHE A 73 -14.01 -7.71 -13.26
N GLY A 74 -13.34 -8.71 -12.66
CA GLY A 74 -12.57 -9.71 -13.37
C GLY A 74 -13.42 -10.53 -14.35
N LYS A 75 -14.65 -10.89 -13.96
CA LYS A 75 -15.60 -11.56 -14.88
C LYS A 75 -15.92 -10.73 -16.12
N ARG A 76 -16.11 -9.42 -15.98
CA ARG A 76 -16.35 -8.48 -17.11
C ARG A 76 -15.13 -8.29 -18.00
N ASN A 77 -13.94 -8.37 -17.42
CA ASN A 77 -12.65 -8.20 -18.13
C ASN A 77 -12.00 -9.56 -18.40
N LYS A 78 -12.79 -10.61 -18.62
CA LYS A 78 -12.31 -11.96 -18.90
C LYS A 78 -11.34 -11.96 -20.08
N GLY A 79 -10.14 -12.54 -19.87
CA GLY A 79 -9.07 -12.58 -20.86
C GLY A 79 -8.07 -11.44 -20.77
N GLN A 80 -8.31 -10.43 -19.93
CA GLN A 80 -7.32 -9.40 -19.59
C GLN A 80 -6.62 -9.76 -18.28
N ASN A 81 -5.33 -9.41 -18.18
CA ASN A 81 -4.56 -9.52 -16.97
C ASN A 81 -4.27 -8.14 -16.36
N ARG A 82 -3.71 -8.11 -15.16
CA ARG A 82 -3.39 -6.85 -14.45
C ARG A 82 -2.44 -5.95 -15.23
N ILE A 83 -1.51 -6.49 -16.01
CA ILE A 83 -0.57 -5.71 -16.83
C ILE A 83 -1.36 -4.92 -17.89
N GLN A 84 -2.26 -5.58 -18.60
CA GLN A 84 -3.10 -4.96 -19.64
C GLN A 84 -4.05 -3.90 -19.08
N LEU A 85 -4.41 -4.02 -17.81
CA LEU A 85 -5.25 -3.05 -17.09
C LEU A 85 -4.44 -1.94 -16.40
N GLY A 86 -3.13 -1.89 -16.62
CA GLY A 86 -2.28 -0.87 -16.00
C GLY A 86 -2.12 -1.04 -14.48
N ALA A 87 -2.16 -2.28 -13.98
CA ALA A 87 -2.02 -2.62 -12.57
C ALA A 87 -0.97 -3.72 -12.31
N GLY A 88 -0.06 -3.94 -13.26
CA GLY A 88 1.09 -4.83 -13.10
C GLY A 88 2.16 -4.24 -12.19
N ALA A 89 3.21 -5.02 -11.89
CA ALA A 89 4.28 -4.63 -10.99
C ALA A 89 4.98 -3.32 -11.40
N HIS A 90 5.29 -3.16 -12.69
CA HIS A 90 5.92 -1.95 -13.21
C HIS A 90 5.07 -0.69 -12.95
N GLU A 91 3.78 -0.75 -13.27
CA GLU A 91 2.86 0.37 -13.06
C GLU A 91 2.65 0.67 -11.57
N TYR A 92 2.61 -0.36 -10.74
CA TYR A 92 2.53 -0.21 -9.30
C TYR A 92 3.76 0.52 -8.75
N LEU A 93 4.97 0.07 -9.08
CA LEU A 93 6.23 0.69 -8.62
C LEU A 93 6.35 2.14 -9.13
N ARG A 94 5.98 2.39 -10.40
CA ARG A 94 5.92 3.74 -10.95
C ARG A 94 4.94 4.62 -10.18
N HIS A 95 3.77 4.09 -9.82
CA HIS A 95 2.77 4.83 -9.06
C HIS A 95 3.23 5.15 -7.63
N VAL A 96 3.92 4.22 -6.95
CA VAL A 96 4.56 4.45 -5.65
C VAL A 96 5.61 5.57 -5.75
N ALA A 97 6.47 5.53 -6.77
CA ALA A 97 7.50 6.55 -6.97
C ALA A 97 6.88 7.94 -7.23
N ILE A 98 5.84 8.01 -8.06
CA ILE A 98 5.12 9.26 -8.32
C ILE A 98 4.44 9.75 -7.04
N ALA A 99 3.79 8.88 -6.27
CA ALA A 99 3.17 9.24 -5.00
C ALA A 99 4.18 9.85 -4.02
N ARG A 100 5.39 9.26 -3.89
CA ARG A 100 6.47 9.80 -3.06
C ARG A 100 6.90 11.22 -3.50
N LEU A 101 6.97 11.47 -4.78
CA LEU A 101 7.35 12.79 -5.30
C LEU A 101 6.20 13.82 -5.20
N PHE A 102 4.95 13.35 -5.25
CA PHE A 102 3.77 14.21 -5.28
C PHE A 102 3.28 14.61 -3.89
N PHE A 103 3.30 13.67 -2.94
CA PHE A 103 2.86 13.90 -1.57
C PHE A 103 3.99 14.42 -0.69
N ASP A 104 4.20 15.72 -0.67
CA ASP A 104 5.10 16.41 0.28
C ASP A 104 4.46 16.58 1.66
N ASN A 105 3.15 16.44 1.77
CA ASN A 105 2.34 16.64 2.98
C ASN A 105 1.81 15.33 3.61
N ILE A 106 2.04 14.17 2.98
CA ILE A 106 1.78 12.84 3.55
C ILE A 106 3.12 12.13 3.72
N LEU A 107 3.54 11.93 4.96
CA LEU A 107 4.91 11.49 5.26
C LEU A 107 5.20 10.07 4.83
N HIS A 108 4.22 9.17 4.97
CA HIS A 108 4.44 7.74 4.77
C HIS A 108 3.76 7.20 3.53
N ILE A 109 4.53 6.46 2.72
CA ILE A 109 4.03 5.71 1.56
C ILE A 109 4.19 4.23 1.86
N GLN A 110 3.07 3.52 1.97
CA GLN A 110 3.08 2.11 2.35
C GLN A 110 3.14 1.19 1.13
N ALA A 111 4.04 0.22 1.16
CA ALA A 111 4.07 -0.88 0.20
C ALA A 111 2.96 -1.90 0.48
N SER A 112 2.29 -2.37 -0.56
CA SER A 112 1.18 -3.33 -0.43
C SER A 112 1.61 -4.76 -0.75
N TRP A 113 2.20 -5.46 0.22
CA TRP A 113 2.52 -6.87 0.08
C TRP A 113 1.29 -7.79 -0.10
N PRO A 114 0.10 -7.50 0.49
CA PRO A 114 -1.05 -8.38 0.32
C PRO A 114 -1.52 -8.48 -1.14
N THR A 115 -1.38 -7.40 -1.90
CA THR A 115 -1.84 -7.35 -3.30
C THR A 115 -0.74 -7.63 -4.33
N MET A 116 0.53 -7.36 -3.98
CA MET A 116 1.67 -7.44 -4.90
C MET A 116 2.67 -8.56 -4.55
N GLY A 117 2.57 -9.13 -3.37
CA GLY A 117 3.56 -10.06 -2.83
C GLY A 117 4.80 -9.37 -2.26
N MET A 118 5.54 -10.10 -1.41
CA MET A 118 6.71 -9.57 -0.70
C MET A 118 7.83 -9.09 -1.61
N GLY A 119 8.08 -9.76 -2.74
CA GLY A 119 9.14 -9.35 -3.67
C GLY A 119 8.90 -7.98 -4.29
N ILE A 120 7.67 -7.67 -4.70
CA ILE A 120 7.31 -6.35 -5.23
C ILE A 120 7.23 -5.32 -4.11
N ALA A 121 6.77 -5.69 -2.91
CA ALA A 121 6.81 -4.82 -1.74
C ALA A 121 8.25 -4.42 -1.37
N GLN A 122 9.21 -5.36 -1.45
CA GLN A 122 10.63 -5.07 -1.29
C GLN A 122 11.14 -4.06 -2.32
N LEU A 123 10.77 -4.22 -3.60
CA LEU A 123 11.14 -3.27 -4.66
C LEU A 123 10.47 -1.90 -4.46
N ALA A 124 9.27 -1.85 -3.87
CA ALA A 124 8.59 -0.61 -3.58
C ALA A 124 9.34 0.28 -2.56
N LEU A 125 10.14 -0.32 -1.66
CA LEU A 125 11.02 0.44 -0.75
C LEU A 125 12.07 1.24 -1.53
N PHE A 126 12.61 0.68 -2.63
CA PHE A 126 13.50 1.43 -3.53
C PHE A 126 12.76 2.47 -4.37
N ALA A 127 11.48 2.25 -4.63
CA ALA A 127 10.66 3.19 -5.38
C ALA A 127 10.12 4.35 -4.53
N GLY A 128 10.46 4.41 -3.24
CA GLY A 128 10.09 5.53 -2.36
C GLY A 128 9.05 5.18 -1.29
N ALA A 129 8.61 3.93 -1.17
CA ALA A 129 7.90 3.51 0.04
C ALA A 129 8.85 3.49 1.24
N ASP A 130 8.38 3.94 2.39
CA ASP A 130 9.09 3.92 3.66
C ASP A 130 8.41 3.03 4.71
N ASP A 131 7.33 2.36 4.34
CA ASP A 131 6.56 1.47 5.19
C ASP A 131 6.31 0.14 4.44
N ALA A 132 6.76 -0.96 5.01
CA ALA A 132 6.56 -2.30 4.44
C ALA A 132 5.14 -2.86 4.68
N GLY A 133 4.28 -2.11 5.34
CA GLY A 133 2.93 -2.52 5.69
C GLY A 133 2.81 -3.13 7.08
N SER A 134 1.62 -3.62 7.38
CA SER A 134 1.31 -4.21 8.68
C SER A 134 1.53 -5.72 8.69
N THR A 135 1.84 -6.25 9.88
CA THR A 135 1.69 -7.69 10.13
C THR A 135 0.23 -8.09 9.99
N MET A 136 -0.04 -9.25 9.42
CA MET A 136 -1.39 -9.80 9.31
C MET A 136 -1.40 -11.25 9.78
N MET A 137 -2.30 -11.56 10.70
CA MET A 137 -2.59 -12.94 11.11
C MET A 137 -3.59 -13.60 10.17
N GLU A 138 -4.44 -12.79 9.53
CA GLU A 138 -5.47 -13.23 8.60
C GLU A 138 -5.83 -12.10 7.62
N GLU A 139 -5.95 -12.43 6.34
CA GLU A 139 -6.40 -11.50 5.30
C GLU A 139 -7.47 -12.20 4.45
N ASN A 140 -8.72 -11.79 4.60
CA ASN A 140 -9.88 -12.45 3.99
C ASN A 140 -10.45 -11.68 2.78
N VAL A 141 -10.11 -10.40 2.62
CA VAL A 141 -10.70 -9.56 1.56
C VAL A 141 -9.95 -9.77 0.24
N VAL A 142 -8.63 -9.65 0.26
CA VAL A 142 -7.80 -9.82 -0.94
C VAL A 142 -7.68 -11.30 -1.30
N SER A 143 -7.65 -12.20 -0.30
CA SER A 143 -7.61 -13.65 -0.52
C SER A 143 -8.87 -14.16 -1.20
N ALA A 144 -10.04 -13.61 -0.88
CA ALA A 144 -11.28 -13.91 -1.60
C ALA A 144 -11.20 -13.58 -3.10
N SER A 145 -10.30 -12.69 -3.50
CA SER A 145 -10.00 -12.31 -4.88
C SER A 145 -8.76 -13.02 -5.45
N GLY A 146 -8.34 -14.16 -4.89
CA GLY A 146 -7.34 -15.05 -5.44
C GLY A 146 -5.90 -14.87 -4.96
N THR A 147 -5.65 -14.00 -3.98
CA THR A 147 -4.32 -13.87 -3.38
C THR A 147 -4.04 -15.08 -2.50
N SER A 148 -2.91 -15.74 -2.73
CA SER A 148 -2.51 -16.93 -1.97
C SER A 148 -1.84 -16.60 -0.63
N LYS A 149 -1.27 -15.38 -0.47
CA LYS A 149 -0.58 -14.98 0.74
C LYS A 149 -1.50 -14.13 1.62
N THR A 150 -1.89 -14.70 2.74
CA THR A 150 -2.84 -14.10 3.69
C THR A 150 -2.21 -13.77 5.04
N LEU A 151 -0.97 -14.19 5.25
CA LEU A 151 -0.25 -14.05 6.51
C LEU A 151 1.11 -13.38 6.28
N ALA A 152 1.48 -12.50 7.18
CA ALA A 152 2.83 -11.98 7.30
C ALA A 152 3.12 -11.65 8.76
N GLY A 153 4.14 -12.28 9.31
CA GLY A 153 4.67 -11.98 10.63
C GLY A 153 5.74 -10.88 10.60
N GLU A 154 6.12 -10.43 11.78
CA GLU A 154 7.17 -9.42 11.95
C GLU A 154 8.49 -9.85 11.31
N ASP A 155 8.92 -11.10 11.54
CA ASP A 155 10.15 -11.66 10.97
C ASP A 155 10.22 -11.59 9.45
N GLU A 156 9.10 -11.79 8.77
CA GLU A 156 9.06 -11.76 7.32
C GLU A 156 9.16 -10.32 6.78
N LEU A 157 8.48 -9.39 7.43
CA LEU A 157 8.59 -7.98 7.11
C LEU A 157 10.01 -7.46 7.37
N GLN A 158 10.61 -7.81 8.53
CA GLN A 158 12.00 -7.46 8.82
C GLN A 158 12.97 -8.01 7.77
N ARG A 159 12.84 -9.31 7.39
CA ARG A 159 13.66 -9.90 6.32
C ARG A 159 13.50 -9.18 4.99
N THR A 160 12.31 -8.75 4.65
CA THR A 160 12.03 -8.00 3.42
C THR A 160 12.75 -6.66 3.42
N ILE A 161 12.71 -5.93 4.54
CA ILE A 161 13.37 -4.63 4.72
C ILE A 161 14.88 -4.78 4.73
N LEU A 162 15.43 -5.73 5.51
CA LEU A 162 16.87 -5.99 5.59
C LEU A 162 17.47 -6.40 4.24
N ARG A 163 16.79 -7.26 3.47
CA ARG A 163 17.21 -7.64 2.12
C ARG A 163 17.18 -6.49 1.10
N ALA A 164 16.38 -5.48 1.37
CA ALA A 164 16.40 -4.22 0.62
C ALA A 164 17.53 -3.28 1.08
N GLY A 165 18.32 -3.65 2.08
CA GLY A 165 19.41 -2.83 2.61
C GLY A 165 18.95 -1.71 3.56
N PHE A 166 17.75 -1.77 4.06
CA PHE A 166 17.20 -0.80 5.03
C PHE A 166 17.15 -1.39 6.44
N ILE A 167 17.13 -0.53 7.44
CA ILE A 167 16.99 -0.91 8.85
C ILE A 167 15.50 -0.95 9.20
N PRO A 168 14.94 -2.10 9.65
CA PRO A 168 13.55 -2.18 10.04
C PRO A 168 13.29 -1.42 11.33
N GLN A 169 12.19 -0.69 11.37
CA GLN A 169 11.68 -0.01 12.55
C GLN A 169 10.21 -0.36 12.74
N LYS A 170 9.88 -0.93 13.89
CA LYS A 170 8.50 -1.25 14.26
C LYS A 170 7.72 0.02 14.60
N ARG A 171 6.46 0.06 14.19
CA ARG A 171 5.56 1.17 14.46
C ARG A 171 4.17 0.71 14.89
N ASN A 172 3.42 1.57 15.55
CA ASN A 172 1.97 1.42 15.75
C ASN A 172 1.17 2.04 14.58
N SER A 173 -0.15 2.05 14.70
CA SER A 173 -1.04 2.62 13.67
C SER A 173 -0.92 4.14 13.52
N ASP A 174 -0.44 4.83 14.56
CA ASP A 174 -0.21 6.28 14.55
C ASP A 174 1.20 6.66 14.11
N TYR A 175 1.96 5.70 13.57
CA TYR A 175 3.35 5.84 13.14
C TYR A 175 4.34 6.22 14.27
N ASN A 176 3.97 5.99 15.53
CA ASN A 176 4.93 6.08 16.63
C ASN A 176 5.86 4.87 16.60
N HIS A 177 7.15 5.14 16.70
CA HIS A 177 8.17 4.09 16.75
C HIS A 177 8.05 3.27 18.04
N LEU A 178 8.16 1.96 17.90
CA LEU A 178 8.17 1.00 19.00
C LEU A 178 9.54 0.36 19.12
N GLU A 179 9.84 -0.20 20.29
CA GLU A 179 11.05 -1.00 20.47
C GLU A 179 11.10 -2.13 19.45
N THR A 180 12.24 -2.25 18.78
CA THR A 180 12.42 -3.18 17.66
C THR A 180 13.65 -4.04 17.91
N GLU A 181 13.42 -5.34 18.12
CA GLU A 181 14.49 -6.33 18.11
C GLU A 181 14.75 -6.72 16.65
N ILE A 182 15.92 -6.32 16.14
CA ILE A 182 16.32 -6.57 14.75
C ILE A 182 16.79 -8.02 14.61
N LEU A 183 16.29 -8.72 13.59
CA LEU A 183 16.73 -10.08 13.26
C LEU A 183 18.24 -10.12 13.01
N ASP A 184 18.90 -11.14 13.58
CA ASP A 184 20.31 -11.42 13.33
C ASP A 184 20.54 -11.75 11.85
N GLU A 185 21.63 -11.23 11.26
CA GLU A 185 22.02 -11.49 9.88
C GLU A 185 22.14 -12.99 9.54
N GLY A 186 22.51 -13.82 10.51
CA GLY A 186 22.50 -15.28 10.37
C GLY A 186 21.12 -15.89 10.05
N LYS A 187 20.05 -15.22 10.40
CA LYS A 187 18.66 -15.58 10.06
C LYS A 187 18.20 -15.10 8.69
N LEU A 188 19.04 -14.33 7.99
CA LEU A 188 18.78 -13.85 6.62
C LEU A 188 19.16 -14.88 5.54
N ALA A 189 19.66 -16.06 5.92
CA ALA A 189 20.00 -17.14 5.00
C ALA A 189 18.87 -17.36 3.98
N CYS A 190 19.28 -17.52 2.72
CA CYS A 190 18.39 -17.65 1.56
C CYS A 190 17.26 -18.66 1.85
N PRO A 191 15.98 -18.33 1.55
CA PRO A 191 14.95 -19.34 1.61
C PRO A 191 15.33 -20.52 0.71
N PRO A 192 14.95 -21.75 1.06
CA PRO A 192 15.22 -22.90 0.21
C PRO A 192 14.70 -22.59 -1.21
N PRO A 193 15.38 -23.09 -2.25
CA PRO A 193 14.96 -22.86 -3.62
C PRO A 193 13.49 -23.29 -3.78
N ILE A 194 12.71 -22.47 -4.46
CA ILE A 194 11.31 -22.78 -4.78
C ILE A 194 11.33 -24.09 -5.55
N GLN A 195 10.75 -25.13 -4.98
CA GLN A 195 10.57 -26.38 -5.72
C GLN A 195 9.62 -26.10 -6.88
N PRO A 196 10.01 -26.45 -8.12
CA PRO A 196 9.10 -26.31 -9.25
C PRO A 196 7.86 -27.17 -9.02
N VAL A 197 6.69 -26.57 -9.18
CA VAL A 197 5.37 -27.23 -9.16
C VAL A 197 5.21 -28.02 -10.45
#